data_7b973e9f805d94db71bb6bc677f897ed
#
_entry.id   7b973e9f805d94db71bb6bc677f897ed
#
_cell.length_a   1.000
_cell.length_b   1.000
_cell.length_c   1.000
_cell.angle_alpha   90.00
_cell.angle_beta   90.00
_cell.angle_gamma   90.00
#
_symmetry.space_group_name_H-M   'P 1'
#
loop_
_entity.id
_entity.type
_entity.pdbx_description
1 polymer ?
#
loop_
_entity_poly.entity_id
_entity_poly.type
_entity_poly.pdbx_seq_one_letter_code
_entity_poly.pdbx_strand_id
1 'polypeptide(L)'
;MKRAGYVTLAMACMISAAPPALAGEEGAAKPWEEKAVSPLPADAMPSGRLTPGQLTALAKHGELLFAAPFTRLDGAGRPMATQAIIPTKRKREAREAFQRMAGMDANSCASCHNSPAAGGAGDFTVNVFVSEGFGNADFDSTDPQFSNERNTNHLFGAGLIELLAREMTADLQSIRRQAADQARKSGKPATLPLITKGVSFGSITVEPDGMADLSELDGVDTDLVIRPFSQKGVMTSLRQFSVNALNQHHGIQPVERFGTRWTGEKDFDEDGKEDELAPADISALVAWQATLHSPTVMKPDNEEWRAAAAAGS
;
A
#
# COMPACT_ATOMS: atom_id res chain seq x y z
N MET A 1 -49.01 44.55 67.39
CA MET A 1 -48.17 45.08 66.32
C MET A 1 -46.78 44.51 66.54
N LYS A 2 -46.40 43.44 65.79
CA LYS A 2 -45.07 42.80 65.91
C LYS A 2 -44.33 43.08 64.58
N ARG A 3 -43.16 43.70 64.67
CA ARG A 3 -42.27 43.98 63.56
C ARG A 3 -41.43 42.73 63.33
N ALA A 4 -41.46 42.19 62.08
CA ALA A 4 -40.59 41.15 61.64
C ALA A 4 -39.28 41.75 61.10
N GLY A 5 -38.15 41.34 61.66
CA GLY A 5 -36.80 41.72 61.23
C GLY A 5 -36.33 40.78 60.17
N TYR A 6 -35.92 41.30 59.04
CA TYR A 6 -35.25 40.55 57.97
C TYR A 6 -33.76 40.45 58.27
N VAL A 7 -33.24 39.26 58.42
CA VAL A 7 -31.80 38.96 58.48
C VAL A 7 -31.32 38.70 57.08
N THR A 8 -30.47 39.60 56.57
CA THR A 8 -29.82 39.46 55.27
C THR A 8 -28.55 38.62 55.46
N LEU A 9 -28.58 37.40 54.93
CA LEU A 9 -27.42 36.51 54.93
C LEU A 9 -26.53 36.89 53.73
N ALA A 10 -25.38 37.50 53.97
CA ALA A 10 -24.35 37.77 52.96
C ALA A 10 -23.57 36.47 52.71
N MET A 11 -23.76 35.86 51.54
CA MET A 11 -23.03 34.71 51.06
C MET A 11 -21.68 35.16 50.46
N ALA A 12 -20.60 35.02 51.22
CA ALA A 12 -19.26 35.28 50.73
C ALA A 12 -18.84 34.20 49.73
N CYS A 13 -18.75 34.59 48.45
CA CYS A 13 -18.22 33.73 47.38
C CYS A 13 -16.70 33.65 47.53
N MET A 14 -16.18 32.56 48.11
CA MET A 14 -14.74 32.28 48.07
C MET A 14 -14.39 31.79 46.65
N ILE A 15 -13.77 32.67 45.88
CA ILE A 15 -13.12 32.29 44.62
C ILE A 15 -11.85 31.52 45.00
N SER A 16 -11.91 30.21 44.93
CA SER A 16 -10.74 29.35 44.98
C SER A 16 -9.94 29.55 43.72
N ALA A 17 -8.84 30.28 43.80
CA ALA A 17 -7.86 30.35 42.73
C ALA A 17 -7.21 28.96 42.60
N ALA A 18 -7.47 28.28 41.52
CA ALA A 18 -6.73 27.09 41.16
C ALA A 18 -5.24 27.44 40.98
N PRO A 19 -4.32 26.64 41.53
CA PRO A 19 -2.89 26.88 41.31
C PRO A 19 -2.60 26.82 39.79
N PRO A 20 -1.66 27.66 39.29
CA PRO A 20 -1.24 27.57 37.90
C PRO A 20 -0.75 26.15 37.65
N ALA A 21 -1.29 25.51 36.59
CA ALA A 21 -0.76 24.26 36.09
C ALA A 21 0.72 24.48 35.82
N LEU A 22 1.57 23.78 36.56
CA LEU A 22 3.00 23.72 36.27
C LEU A 22 3.12 23.28 34.80
N ALA A 23 3.63 24.17 33.96
CA ALA A 23 4.10 23.78 32.62
C ALA A 23 5.09 22.64 32.86
N GLY A 24 4.68 21.43 32.51
CA GLY A 24 5.55 20.25 32.59
C GLY A 24 6.79 20.57 31.77
N GLU A 25 7.96 20.42 32.37
CA GLU A 25 9.19 20.29 31.62
C GLU A 25 8.92 19.26 30.52
N GLU A 26 9.15 19.63 29.28
CA GLU A 26 9.24 18.65 28.17
C GLU A 26 10.41 17.74 28.53
N GLY A 27 10.12 16.68 29.27
CA GLY A 27 11.10 15.70 29.68
C GLY A 27 11.64 15.06 28.42
N ALA A 28 12.94 14.86 28.34
CA ALA A 28 13.55 14.12 27.22
C ALA A 28 12.78 12.82 26.98
N ALA A 29 12.35 12.58 25.74
CA ALA A 29 11.56 11.41 25.35
C ALA A 29 12.21 10.13 25.88
N LYS A 30 11.43 9.31 26.56
CA LYS A 30 11.95 8.07 27.15
C LYS A 30 12.31 7.08 26.03
N PRO A 31 13.36 6.27 26.18
CA PRO A 31 13.78 5.33 25.14
C PRO A 31 12.71 4.34 24.67
N TRP A 32 11.71 4.06 25.52
CA TRP A 32 10.59 3.16 25.25
C TRP A 32 9.31 3.86 24.83
N GLU A 33 9.35 5.18 24.61
CA GLU A 33 8.21 5.96 24.17
C GLU A 33 7.96 5.74 22.68
N GLU A 34 6.72 5.48 22.27
CA GLU A 34 6.35 5.41 20.87
C GLU A 34 6.69 6.70 20.15
N LYS A 35 7.26 6.60 18.97
CA LYS A 35 7.60 7.73 18.13
C LYS A 35 6.89 7.58 16.78
N ALA A 36 6.24 8.65 16.35
CA ALA A 36 5.74 8.73 14.99
C ALA A 36 6.90 8.68 13.98
N VAL A 37 6.64 8.10 12.83
CA VAL A 37 7.53 8.22 11.67
C VAL A 37 7.52 9.68 11.21
N SER A 38 8.70 10.24 10.92
CA SER A 38 8.79 11.60 10.38
C SER A 38 8.44 11.60 8.89
N PRO A 39 7.25 12.10 8.50
CA PRO A 39 6.89 12.17 7.09
C PRO A 39 7.74 13.21 6.35
N LEU A 40 7.86 13.06 5.05
CA LEU A 40 8.41 14.12 4.20
C LEU A 40 7.42 15.29 4.13
N PRO A 41 7.91 16.54 4.07
CA PRO A 41 7.04 17.67 3.78
C PRO A 41 6.25 17.43 2.48
N ALA A 42 5.00 17.90 2.43
CA ALA A 42 4.12 17.69 1.28
C ALA A 42 4.71 18.21 -0.05
N ASP A 43 5.59 19.21 0.03
CA ASP A 43 6.32 19.84 -1.08
C ASP A 43 7.73 19.28 -1.30
N ALA A 44 8.11 18.20 -0.60
CA ALA A 44 9.46 17.62 -0.67
C ALA A 44 9.81 17.06 -2.06
N MET A 45 8.80 16.80 -2.92
CA MET A 45 9.05 16.34 -4.28
C MET A 45 9.35 17.52 -5.20
N PRO A 46 10.58 17.64 -5.69
CA PRO A 46 10.90 18.65 -6.68
C PRO A 46 10.12 18.40 -7.96
N SER A 47 9.70 19.47 -8.62
CA SER A 47 9.10 19.40 -9.95
C SER A 47 10.16 19.01 -10.98
N GLY A 48 9.84 18.02 -11.83
CA GLY A 48 10.72 17.59 -12.92
C GLY A 48 11.57 16.36 -12.59
N ARG A 49 12.71 16.25 -13.31
CA ARG A 49 13.59 15.09 -13.18
C ARG A 49 14.48 15.21 -11.93
N LEU A 50 14.47 14.19 -11.11
CA LEU A 50 15.34 14.11 -9.93
C LEU A 50 16.81 13.98 -10.32
N THR A 51 17.68 14.66 -9.60
CA THR A 51 19.13 14.41 -9.65
C THR A 51 19.45 13.06 -8.96
N PRO A 52 20.60 12.42 -9.24
CA PRO A 52 21.01 11.21 -8.57
C PRO A 52 21.03 11.35 -7.04
N GLY A 53 21.50 12.48 -6.51
CA GLY A 53 21.51 12.75 -5.08
C GLY A 53 20.12 12.85 -4.47
N GLN A 54 19.18 13.49 -5.13
CA GLN A 54 17.78 13.56 -4.72
C GLN A 54 17.11 12.18 -4.74
N LEU A 55 17.39 11.37 -5.76
CA LEU A 55 16.88 10.00 -5.84
C LEU A 55 17.42 9.14 -4.70
N THR A 56 18.72 9.25 -4.40
CA THR A 56 19.34 8.52 -3.27
C THR A 56 18.72 8.93 -1.93
N ALA A 57 18.52 10.24 -1.70
CA ALA A 57 17.90 10.73 -0.48
C ALA A 57 16.45 10.24 -0.35
N LEU A 58 15.70 10.27 -1.45
CA LEU A 58 14.32 9.79 -1.51
C LEU A 58 14.25 8.28 -1.21
N ALA A 59 15.10 7.48 -1.84
CA ALA A 59 15.17 6.04 -1.61
C ALA A 59 15.54 5.71 -0.16
N LYS A 60 16.49 6.45 0.43
CA LYS A 60 16.85 6.29 1.85
C LYS A 60 15.68 6.58 2.80
N HIS A 61 14.88 7.59 2.50
CA HIS A 61 13.65 7.85 3.26
C HIS A 61 12.63 6.72 3.07
N GLY A 62 12.51 6.19 1.85
CA GLY A 62 11.67 5.02 1.55
C GLY A 62 12.08 3.77 2.34
N GLU A 63 13.38 3.55 2.52
CA GLU A 63 13.90 2.47 3.37
C GLU A 63 13.46 2.65 4.83
N LEU A 64 13.56 3.87 5.36
CA LEU A 64 13.07 4.18 6.70
C LEU A 64 11.58 3.88 6.85
N LEU A 65 10.76 4.34 5.90
CA LEU A 65 9.32 4.09 5.93
C LEU A 65 8.99 2.60 5.80
N PHE A 66 9.74 1.85 5.00
CA PHE A 66 9.56 0.41 4.83
C PHE A 66 9.86 -0.39 6.10
N ALA A 67 10.85 0.05 6.86
CA ALA A 67 11.24 -0.56 8.13
C ALA A 67 10.51 0.01 9.36
N ALA A 68 9.81 1.13 9.21
CA ALA A 68 9.17 1.83 10.31
C ALA A 68 8.01 1.02 10.92
N PRO A 69 7.99 0.81 12.22
CA PRO A 69 6.85 0.25 12.92
C PRO A 69 5.77 1.31 13.07
N PHE A 70 4.79 1.31 12.19
CA PHE A 70 3.68 2.25 12.27
C PHE A 70 2.84 2.04 13.52
N THR A 71 2.53 3.15 14.20
CA THR A 71 1.75 3.18 15.45
C THR A 71 0.51 4.06 15.28
N ARG A 72 -0.27 4.21 16.34
CA ARG A 72 -1.39 5.17 16.38
C ARG A 72 -0.94 6.62 16.18
N LEU A 73 0.30 6.93 16.50
CA LEU A 73 0.86 8.27 16.27
C LEU A 73 1.03 8.57 14.76
N ASP A 74 1.05 7.52 13.93
CA ASP A 74 1.15 7.60 12.48
C ASP A 74 -0.21 7.49 11.78
N GLY A 75 -1.27 7.15 12.51
CA GLY A 75 -2.58 6.86 11.97
C GLY A 75 -2.85 5.36 11.79
N ALA A 76 -2.02 4.47 12.38
CA ALA A 76 -2.26 3.04 12.24
C ALA A 76 -3.54 2.60 12.94
N GLY A 77 -4.46 2.06 12.16
CA GLY A 77 -5.78 1.65 12.61
C GLY A 77 -6.86 2.08 11.62
N ARG A 78 -8.10 1.70 11.85
CA ARG A 78 -9.20 2.06 10.96
C ARG A 78 -10.52 2.09 11.70
N PRO A 79 -10.75 3.12 12.55
CA PRO A 79 -11.97 3.19 13.35
C PRO A 79 -13.24 3.36 12.50
N MET A 80 -13.18 4.06 11.38
CA MET A 80 -14.34 4.38 10.56
C MET A 80 -14.27 3.88 9.11
N ALA A 81 -13.11 3.46 8.62
CA ALA A 81 -12.92 3.11 7.22
C ALA A 81 -12.86 1.61 6.98
N THR A 82 -13.26 1.20 5.79
CA THR A 82 -13.12 -0.16 5.28
C THR A 82 -12.17 -0.19 4.09
N GLN A 83 -11.78 -1.41 3.68
CA GLN A 83 -10.89 -1.62 2.54
C GLN A 83 -11.56 -1.63 1.17
N ALA A 84 -12.77 -1.17 1.04
CA ALA A 84 -13.43 -1.15 -0.27
C ALA A 84 -12.54 -0.46 -1.33
N ILE A 85 -12.66 -0.88 -2.58
CA ILE A 85 -12.03 -0.21 -3.73
C ILE A 85 -12.39 1.27 -3.74
N ILE A 86 -13.65 1.58 -3.44
CA ILE A 86 -14.11 2.92 -3.15
C ILE A 86 -14.08 3.08 -1.62
N PRO A 87 -13.36 4.07 -1.08
CA PRO A 87 -13.33 4.31 0.35
C PRO A 87 -14.74 4.47 0.93
N THR A 88 -15.05 3.72 1.96
CA THR A 88 -16.35 3.75 2.64
C THR A 88 -16.14 3.86 4.15
N LYS A 89 -17.07 4.57 4.83
CA LYS A 89 -17.05 4.68 6.28
C LYS A 89 -17.95 3.62 6.92
N ARG A 90 -17.39 2.91 7.89
CA ARG A 90 -18.12 1.99 8.75
C ARG A 90 -17.54 2.08 10.16
N LYS A 91 -18.37 2.49 11.11
CA LYS A 91 -17.95 2.56 12.51
C LYS A 91 -17.60 1.16 13.03
N ARG A 92 -16.43 1.05 13.64
CA ARG A 92 -15.96 -0.16 14.32
C ARG A 92 -16.13 -0.04 15.84
N GLU A 93 -16.25 -1.16 16.51
CA GLU A 93 -16.14 -1.18 17.96
C GLU A 93 -14.72 -0.78 18.39
N ALA A 94 -14.58 -0.11 19.56
CA ALA A 94 -13.29 0.40 20.02
C ALA A 94 -12.17 -0.65 20.05
N ARG A 95 -12.51 -1.91 20.41
CA ARG A 95 -11.57 -3.04 20.43
C ARG A 95 -11.07 -3.43 19.03
N GLU A 96 -11.82 -3.10 17.99
CA GLU A 96 -11.54 -3.46 16.60
C GLU A 96 -10.97 -2.28 15.80
N ALA A 97 -10.98 -1.07 16.36
CA ALA A 97 -10.58 0.13 15.67
C ALA A 97 -9.09 0.16 15.31
N PHE A 98 -8.26 -0.53 16.08
CA PHE A 98 -6.81 -0.63 15.84
C PHE A 98 -6.40 -1.94 15.14
N GLN A 99 -7.29 -2.59 14.44
CA GLN A 99 -6.92 -3.82 13.75
C GLN A 99 -6.12 -3.56 12.48
N ARG A 100 -5.12 -4.42 12.27
CA ARG A 100 -4.38 -4.59 11.01
C ARG A 100 -4.82 -5.90 10.38
N MET A 101 -5.02 -5.94 9.06
CA MET A 101 -5.53 -7.15 8.41
C MET A 101 -4.57 -8.34 8.46
N ALA A 102 -3.28 -8.09 8.54
CA ALA A 102 -2.26 -9.13 8.69
C ALA A 102 -1.90 -9.41 10.17
N GLY A 103 -2.75 -8.97 11.12
CA GLY A 103 -2.53 -9.17 12.56
C GLY A 103 -1.68 -8.10 13.22
N MET A 104 -1.49 -8.25 14.53
CA MET A 104 -0.76 -7.27 15.36
C MET A 104 0.72 -7.17 14.99
N ASP A 105 1.31 -8.24 14.49
CA ASP A 105 2.74 -8.32 14.15
C ASP A 105 3.07 -7.61 12.83
N ALA A 106 2.07 -7.27 12.01
CA ALA A 106 2.24 -6.55 10.75
C ALA A 106 2.36 -5.04 10.97
N ASN A 107 3.33 -4.60 11.78
CA ASN A 107 3.53 -3.20 12.11
C ASN A 107 4.44 -2.44 11.12
N SER A 108 5.20 -3.16 10.29
CA SER A 108 6.03 -2.59 9.23
C SER A 108 6.05 -3.50 8.00
N CYS A 109 6.43 -2.96 6.84
CA CYS A 109 6.63 -3.80 5.66
C CYS A 109 7.75 -4.81 5.90
N ALA A 110 8.82 -4.38 6.58
CA ALA A 110 9.96 -5.24 6.93
C ALA A 110 9.61 -6.33 7.95
N SER A 111 8.51 -6.26 8.68
CA SER A 111 8.10 -7.34 9.58
C SER A 111 7.75 -8.63 8.81
N CYS A 112 7.28 -8.50 7.57
CA CYS A 112 6.96 -9.64 6.70
C CYS A 112 7.98 -9.81 5.55
N HIS A 113 8.57 -8.72 5.03
CA HIS A 113 9.55 -8.74 3.94
C HIS A 113 10.98 -8.58 4.49
N ASN A 114 11.54 -9.63 5.11
CA ASN A 114 12.76 -9.52 5.91
C ASN A 114 13.87 -10.55 5.62
N SER A 115 13.60 -11.61 4.87
CA SER A 115 14.58 -12.68 4.67
C SER A 115 15.11 -12.73 3.23
N PRO A 116 16.43 -12.65 3.00
CA PRO A 116 17.54 -12.56 3.97
C PRO A 116 17.82 -11.12 4.45
N ALA A 117 17.12 -10.14 3.95
CA ALA A 117 17.25 -8.72 4.31
C ALA A 117 15.94 -7.99 4.05
N ALA A 118 15.84 -6.72 4.45
CA ALA A 118 14.68 -5.87 4.14
C ALA A 118 14.36 -5.88 2.63
N GLY A 119 13.09 -6.10 2.29
CA GLY A 119 12.63 -6.36 0.93
C GLY A 119 12.71 -7.82 0.49
N GLY A 120 13.17 -8.71 1.37
CA GLY A 120 13.22 -10.15 1.15
C GLY A 120 11.86 -10.84 1.26
N ALA A 121 11.89 -12.16 1.32
CA ALA A 121 10.70 -12.97 1.58
C ALA A 121 10.38 -13.01 3.09
N GLY A 122 9.23 -13.54 3.44
CA GLY A 122 8.88 -13.88 4.82
C GLY A 122 9.21 -15.32 5.14
N ASP A 123 9.44 -15.59 6.40
CA ASP A 123 9.74 -16.92 6.94
C ASP A 123 8.53 -17.57 7.63
N PHE A 124 7.37 -16.89 7.60
CA PHE A 124 6.10 -17.43 8.07
C PHE A 124 4.94 -16.97 7.15
N THR A 125 3.84 -17.71 7.19
CA THR A 125 2.62 -17.32 6.47
C THR A 125 1.87 -16.24 7.22
N VAL A 126 1.25 -15.33 6.48
CA VAL A 126 0.37 -14.30 7.01
C VAL A 126 -0.96 -14.33 6.28
N ASN A 127 -2.03 -13.97 6.98
CA ASN A 127 -3.32 -13.82 6.36
C ASN A 127 -3.37 -12.50 5.60
N VAL A 128 -3.30 -12.56 4.27
CA VAL A 128 -3.27 -11.37 3.40
C VAL A 128 -4.65 -10.85 3.04
N PHE A 129 -5.69 -11.57 3.43
CA PHE A 129 -7.07 -11.17 3.21
C PHE A 129 -7.94 -11.65 4.36
N VAL A 130 -8.62 -10.72 5.02
CA VAL A 130 -9.67 -11.02 5.98
C VAL A 130 -10.93 -10.33 5.50
N SER A 131 -12.02 -11.08 5.41
CA SER A 131 -13.31 -10.51 5.02
C SER A 131 -13.84 -9.59 6.11
N GLU A 132 -13.76 -8.29 5.87
CA GLU A 132 -14.31 -7.28 6.79
C GLU A 132 -15.85 -7.18 6.74
N GLY A 133 -16.48 -7.87 5.80
CA GLY A 133 -17.94 -7.77 5.58
C GLY A 133 -18.80 -8.36 6.72
N PHE A 134 -18.21 -9.17 7.59
CA PHE A 134 -18.95 -9.99 8.57
C PHE A 134 -18.77 -9.59 10.04
N GLY A 135 -18.34 -8.39 10.32
CA GLY A 135 -18.32 -7.89 11.69
C GLY A 135 -16.98 -8.08 12.39
N ASN A 136 -16.67 -9.26 12.89
CA ASN A 136 -15.40 -9.52 13.56
C ASN A 136 -14.42 -10.18 12.59
N ALA A 137 -13.29 -9.51 12.35
CA ALA A 137 -12.18 -10.12 11.62
C ALA A 137 -11.55 -11.19 12.53
N ASP A 138 -11.62 -12.44 12.12
CA ASP A 138 -10.92 -13.54 12.75
C ASP A 138 -9.59 -13.75 12.01
N PHE A 139 -8.50 -13.24 12.58
CA PHE A 139 -7.17 -13.33 11.98
C PHE A 139 -6.58 -14.75 12.03
N ASP A 140 -7.11 -15.60 12.89
CA ASP A 140 -6.68 -16.99 13.04
C ASP A 140 -7.50 -17.96 12.16
N SER A 141 -8.52 -17.44 11.44
CA SER A 141 -9.32 -18.28 10.55
C SER A 141 -8.48 -18.81 9.40
N THR A 142 -8.51 -20.12 9.21
CA THR A 142 -7.90 -20.81 8.07
C THR A 142 -8.92 -21.16 6.99
N ASP A 143 -10.19 -20.82 7.18
CA ASP A 143 -11.25 -21.06 6.20
C ASP A 143 -11.00 -20.19 4.95
N PRO A 144 -10.78 -20.80 3.75
CA PRO A 144 -10.46 -20.06 2.54
C PRO A 144 -11.61 -19.16 2.05
N GLN A 145 -12.79 -19.27 2.62
CA GLN A 145 -13.89 -18.36 2.36
C GLN A 145 -13.66 -16.98 3.02
N PHE A 146 -12.98 -16.95 4.16
CA PHE A 146 -12.79 -15.75 4.98
C PHE A 146 -11.32 -15.33 5.10
N SER A 147 -10.40 -16.20 4.75
CA SER A 147 -8.97 -15.95 4.90
C SER A 147 -8.18 -16.40 3.67
N ASN A 148 -6.97 -15.87 3.53
CA ASN A 148 -6.05 -16.23 2.47
C ASN A 148 -4.62 -16.16 3.01
N GLU A 149 -4.18 -17.24 3.63
CA GLU A 149 -2.81 -17.36 4.13
C GLU A 149 -1.81 -17.51 2.99
N ARG A 150 -0.78 -16.68 3.00
CA ARG A 150 0.29 -16.68 2.02
C ARG A 150 1.64 -16.47 2.69
N ASN A 151 2.65 -17.12 2.16
CA ASN A 151 4.02 -16.75 2.47
C ASN A 151 4.40 -15.49 1.69
N THR A 152 5.08 -14.58 2.35
CA THR A 152 5.47 -13.29 1.79
C THR A 152 6.55 -13.45 0.72
N ASN A 153 6.30 -12.94 -0.48
CA ASN A 153 7.27 -12.96 -1.57
C ASN A 153 8.34 -11.87 -1.38
N HIS A 154 9.55 -12.11 -1.90
CA HIS A 154 10.56 -11.07 -1.96
C HIS A 154 10.20 -9.97 -2.97
N LEU A 155 10.73 -8.76 -2.74
CA LEU A 155 10.56 -7.58 -3.59
C LEU A 155 11.79 -7.30 -4.48
N PHE A 156 12.82 -8.16 -4.39
CA PHE A 156 14.05 -8.00 -5.17
C PHE A 156 13.76 -8.01 -6.67
N GLY A 157 14.21 -6.99 -7.37
CA GLY A 157 13.96 -6.82 -8.80
C GLY A 157 12.57 -6.31 -9.18
N ALA A 158 11.71 -5.94 -8.20
CA ALA A 158 10.34 -5.51 -8.47
C ALA A 158 10.24 -4.29 -9.40
N GLY A 159 11.20 -3.37 -9.34
CA GLY A 159 11.29 -2.23 -10.28
C GLY A 159 11.49 -2.67 -11.73
N LEU A 160 12.32 -3.69 -11.96
CA LEU A 160 12.53 -4.27 -13.30
C LEU A 160 11.29 -5.00 -13.80
N ILE A 161 10.59 -5.70 -12.91
CA ILE A 161 9.32 -6.37 -13.22
C ILE A 161 8.27 -5.34 -13.66
N GLU A 162 8.15 -4.20 -12.96
CA GLU A 162 7.24 -3.13 -13.36
C GLU A 162 7.59 -2.56 -14.73
N LEU A 163 8.88 -2.29 -14.99
CA LEU A 163 9.33 -1.78 -16.30
C LEU A 163 9.00 -2.77 -17.42
N LEU A 164 9.28 -4.05 -17.23
CA LEU A 164 8.95 -5.10 -18.19
C LEU A 164 7.44 -5.17 -18.46
N ALA A 165 6.61 -5.14 -17.41
CA ALA A 165 5.15 -5.14 -17.55
C ALA A 165 4.63 -3.93 -18.32
N ARG A 166 5.23 -2.76 -18.12
CA ARG A 166 4.91 -1.53 -18.88
C ARG A 166 5.27 -1.66 -20.37
N GLU A 167 6.45 -2.22 -20.67
CA GLU A 167 6.85 -2.48 -22.04
C GLU A 167 5.91 -3.47 -22.73
N MET A 168 5.63 -4.60 -22.08
CA MET A 168 4.72 -5.61 -22.60
C MET A 168 3.32 -5.03 -22.84
N THR A 169 2.79 -4.23 -21.91
CA THR A 169 1.53 -3.51 -22.09
C THR A 169 1.57 -2.60 -23.31
N ALA A 170 2.65 -1.83 -23.49
CA ALA A 170 2.80 -0.95 -24.65
C ALA A 170 2.82 -1.74 -25.97
N ASP A 171 3.50 -2.88 -26.00
CA ASP A 171 3.55 -3.76 -27.15
C ASP A 171 2.15 -4.30 -27.50
N LEU A 172 1.42 -4.85 -26.53
CA LEU A 172 0.06 -5.37 -26.73
C LEU A 172 -0.91 -4.28 -27.22
N GLN A 173 -0.86 -3.08 -26.64
CA GLN A 173 -1.64 -1.93 -27.10
C GLN A 173 -1.24 -1.49 -28.52
N SER A 174 0.03 -1.63 -28.89
CA SER A 174 0.50 -1.35 -30.25
C SER A 174 -0.06 -2.35 -31.25
N ILE A 175 -0.06 -3.65 -30.92
CA ILE A 175 -0.66 -4.72 -31.76
C ILE A 175 -2.15 -4.46 -31.97
N ARG A 176 -2.89 -4.09 -30.91
CA ARG A 176 -4.31 -3.72 -31.02
C ARG A 176 -4.53 -2.56 -32.01
N ARG A 177 -3.70 -1.50 -31.94
CA ARG A 177 -3.78 -0.38 -32.90
C ARG A 177 -3.46 -0.83 -34.33
N GLN A 178 -2.46 -1.68 -34.52
CA GLN A 178 -2.10 -2.24 -35.83
C GLN A 178 -3.24 -3.05 -36.42
N ALA A 179 -3.88 -3.90 -35.63
CA ALA A 179 -5.06 -4.68 -36.08
C ALA A 179 -6.21 -3.76 -36.52
N ALA A 180 -6.52 -2.72 -35.74
CA ALA A 180 -7.54 -1.74 -36.07
C ALA A 180 -7.22 -0.97 -37.36
N ASP A 181 -5.97 -0.58 -37.55
CA ASP A 181 -5.54 0.12 -38.76
C ASP A 181 -5.57 -0.77 -40.00
N GLN A 182 -5.20 -2.05 -39.87
CA GLN A 182 -5.30 -3.02 -40.96
C GLN A 182 -6.76 -3.29 -41.36
N ALA A 183 -7.64 -3.50 -40.39
CA ALA A 183 -9.07 -3.71 -40.62
C ALA A 183 -9.70 -2.52 -41.34
N ARG A 184 -9.43 -1.30 -40.86
CA ARG A 184 -9.96 -0.07 -41.46
C ARG A 184 -9.48 0.13 -42.90
N LYS A 185 -8.19 -0.14 -43.17
CA LYS A 185 -7.60 0.02 -44.52
C LYS A 185 -8.08 -1.04 -45.51
N SER A 186 -8.27 -2.29 -45.06
CA SER A 186 -8.69 -3.39 -45.92
C SER A 186 -10.21 -3.49 -46.10
N GLY A 187 -10.99 -2.86 -45.21
CA GLY A 187 -12.44 -3.06 -45.14
C GLY A 187 -12.85 -4.49 -44.72
N LYS A 188 -11.94 -5.24 -44.09
CA LYS A 188 -12.13 -6.60 -43.64
C LYS A 188 -11.58 -6.78 -42.23
N PRO A 189 -12.10 -7.74 -41.44
CA PRO A 189 -11.52 -8.08 -40.16
C PRO A 189 -10.02 -8.36 -40.25
N ALA A 190 -9.26 -7.94 -39.26
CA ALA A 190 -7.83 -8.19 -39.14
C ALA A 190 -7.52 -8.91 -37.81
N THR A 191 -6.92 -10.10 -37.91
CA THR A 191 -6.50 -10.91 -36.75
C THR A 191 -4.99 -10.84 -36.60
N LEU A 192 -4.51 -10.45 -35.42
CA LEU A 192 -3.08 -10.41 -35.09
C LEU A 192 -2.80 -11.22 -33.82
N PRO A 193 -1.66 -11.96 -33.78
CA PRO A 193 -1.22 -12.61 -32.55
C PRO A 193 -0.74 -11.56 -31.54
N LEU A 194 -1.10 -11.75 -30.27
CA LEU A 194 -0.66 -10.92 -29.15
C LEU A 194 0.61 -11.52 -28.55
N ILE A 195 1.76 -11.20 -29.12
CA ILE A 195 3.05 -11.74 -28.67
C ILE A 195 3.97 -10.58 -28.30
N THR A 196 4.52 -10.62 -27.09
CA THR A 196 5.52 -9.66 -26.60
C THR A 196 6.58 -10.36 -25.74
N LYS A 197 7.86 -10.00 -25.90
CA LYS A 197 8.99 -10.59 -25.16
C LYS A 197 9.03 -12.12 -25.21
N GLY A 198 8.53 -12.73 -26.29
CA GLY A 198 8.48 -14.19 -26.45
C GLY A 198 7.29 -14.89 -25.75
N VAL A 199 6.41 -14.14 -25.08
CA VAL A 199 5.21 -14.65 -24.43
C VAL A 199 3.99 -14.38 -25.32
N SER A 200 3.16 -15.41 -25.53
CA SER A 200 1.89 -15.31 -26.26
C SER A 200 0.75 -15.03 -25.27
N PHE A 201 -0.13 -14.13 -25.65
CA PHE A 201 -1.38 -13.80 -24.96
C PHE A 201 -2.60 -14.08 -25.84
N GLY A 202 -2.48 -15.06 -26.74
CA GLY A 202 -3.52 -15.40 -27.69
C GLY A 202 -3.55 -14.48 -28.91
N SER A 203 -4.72 -14.09 -29.37
CA SER A 203 -4.90 -13.22 -30.52
C SER A 203 -6.03 -12.20 -30.33
N ILE A 204 -6.00 -11.16 -31.15
CA ILE A 204 -7.05 -10.15 -31.23
C ILE A 204 -7.54 -10.05 -32.66
N THR A 205 -8.86 -10.04 -32.86
CA THR A 205 -9.49 -9.73 -34.15
C THR A 205 -10.20 -8.38 -34.05
N VAL A 206 -9.93 -7.47 -34.97
CA VAL A 206 -10.59 -6.16 -35.01
C VAL A 206 -11.37 -6.00 -36.31
N GLU A 207 -12.63 -5.60 -36.19
CA GLU A 207 -13.51 -5.31 -37.29
C GLU A 207 -13.22 -3.94 -37.92
N PRO A 208 -13.63 -3.68 -39.19
CA PRO A 208 -13.41 -2.39 -39.83
C PRO A 208 -14.05 -1.20 -39.11
N ASP A 209 -15.09 -1.41 -38.35
CA ASP A 209 -15.74 -0.40 -37.49
C ASP A 209 -15.02 -0.15 -36.15
N GLY A 210 -13.97 -0.93 -35.85
CA GLY A 210 -13.15 -0.83 -34.65
C GLY A 210 -13.59 -1.72 -33.48
N MET A 211 -14.67 -2.50 -33.64
CA MET A 211 -15.05 -3.52 -32.67
C MET A 211 -13.96 -4.58 -32.57
N ALA A 212 -13.57 -4.95 -31.34
CA ALA A 212 -12.55 -5.95 -31.10
C ALA A 212 -13.18 -7.23 -30.53
N ASP A 213 -12.89 -8.36 -31.16
CA ASP A 213 -13.11 -9.68 -30.60
C ASP A 213 -11.88 -10.09 -29.77
N LEU A 214 -12.10 -10.36 -28.50
CA LEU A 214 -11.13 -10.69 -27.48
C LEU A 214 -11.35 -12.09 -26.90
N SER A 215 -12.14 -12.93 -27.58
CA SER A 215 -12.47 -14.30 -27.11
C SER A 215 -11.27 -15.23 -27.05
N GLU A 216 -10.23 -14.94 -27.85
CA GLU A 216 -9.00 -15.74 -27.93
C GLU A 216 -7.85 -15.20 -27.05
N LEU A 217 -8.17 -14.36 -26.03
CA LEU A 217 -7.17 -13.90 -25.07
C LEU A 217 -6.77 -15.02 -24.11
N ASP A 218 -5.48 -15.07 -23.78
CA ASP A 218 -4.91 -15.95 -22.78
C ASP A 218 -3.97 -15.19 -21.85
N GLY A 219 -4.17 -15.31 -20.54
CA GLY A 219 -3.29 -14.78 -19.50
C GLY A 219 -3.26 -13.23 -19.37
N VAL A 220 -4.18 -12.52 -20.03
CA VAL A 220 -4.32 -11.07 -19.90
C VAL A 220 -5.79 -10.65 -19.95
N ASP A 221 -6.15 -9.58 -19.24
CA ASP A 221 -7.50 -9.02 -19.27
C ASP A 221 -7.80 -8.29 -20.61
N THR A 222 -9.07 -8.04 -20.86
CA THR A 222 -9.58 -7.42 -22.10
C THR A 222 -9.05 -6.01 -22.36
N ASP A 223 -8.48 -5.35 -21.36
CA ASP A 223 -7.81 -4.06 -21.51
C ASP A 223 -6.35 -4.19 -21.98
N LEU A 224 -5.83 -5.41 -22.11
CA LEU A 224 -4.47 -5.72 -22.55
C LEU A 224 -3.39 -5.05 -21.67
N VAL A 225 -3.64 -4.95 -20.38
CA VAL A 225 -2.72 -4.37 -19.40
C VAL A 225 -2.10 -5.47 -18.56
N ILE A 226 -0.77 -5.53 -18.56
CA ILE A 226 -0.04 -6.47 -17.70
C ILE A 226 -0.01 -5.96 -16.26
N ARG A 227 -0.45 -6.79 -15.32
CA ARG A 227 -0.54 -6.51 -13.89
C ARG A 227 0.36 -7.46 -13.11
N PRO A 228 1.63 -7.07 -12.84
CA PRO A 228 2.59 -8.00 -12.26
C PRO A 228 2.49 -8.17 -10.75
N PHE A 229 1.76 -7.29 -10.06
CA PHE A 229 1.76 -7.25 -8.59
C PHE A 229 0.46 -7.75 -7.98
N SER A 230 0.57 -8.15 -6.71
CA SER A 230 -0.47 -8.81 -5.93
C SER A 230 -0.75 -10.23 -6.40
N GLN A 231 -1.47 -11.01 -5.58
CA GLN A 231 -1.89 -12.34 -5.95
C GLN A 231 -2.78 -12.30 -7.20
N LYS A 232 -2.50 -13.15 -8.15
CA LYS A 232 -3.23 -13.26 -9.44
C LYS A 232 -3.13 -12.02 -10.34
N GLY A 233 -2.16 -11.11 -10.11
CA GLY A 233 -1.94 -9.98 -11.01
C GLY A 233 -3.09 -8.97 -11.00
N VAL A 234 -3.23 -8.21 -9.93
CA VAL A 234 -4.31 -7.21 -9.79
C VAL A 234 -3.80 -5.78 -9.98
N MET A 235 -2.52 -5.52 -9.69
CA MET A 235 -1.97 -4.18 -9.65
C MET A 235 -0.88 -3.96 -10.69
N THR A 236 -0.91 -2.79 -11.32
CA THR A 236 -0.04 -2.41 -12.44
C THR A 236 1.30 -1.83 -12.00
N SER A 237 1.41 -1.35 -10.77
CA SER A 237 2.60 -0.62 -10.30
C SER A 237 2.88 -0.86 -8.82
N LEU A 238 4.16 -0.71 -8.44
CA LEU A 238 4.59 -0.67 -7.05
C LEU A 238 3.88 0.43 -6.26
N ARG A 239 3.58 1.57 -6.91
CA ARG A 239 2.86 2.66 -6.26
C ARG A 239 1.45 2.26 -5.87
N GLN A 240 0.70 1.68 -6.79
CA GLN A 240 -0.66 1.19 -6.51
C GLN A 240 -0.64 0.12 -5.43
N PHE A 241 0.33 -0.81 -5.51
CA PHE A 241 0.50 -1.85 -4.50
C PHE A 241 0.82 -1.26 -3.12
N SER A 242 1.79 -0.33 -3.02
CA SER A 242 2.19 0.26 -1.74
C SER A 242 1.06 1.04 -1.07
N VAL A 243 0.31 1.85 -1.82
CA VAL A 243 -0.87 2.57 -1.30
C VAL A 243 -1.91 1.59 -0.75
N ASN A 244 -2.15 0.48 -1.46
CA ASN A 244 -3.10 -0.53 -1.00
C ASN A 244 -2.56 -1.30 0.21
N ALA A 245 -1.29 -1.69 0.20
CA ALA A 245 -0.66 -2.43 1.28
C ALA A 245 -0.63 -1.63 2.60
N LEU A 246 -0.33 -0.34 2.54
CA LEU A 246 -0.36 0.55 3.70
C LEU A 246 -1.73 0.53 4.38
N ASN A 247 -2.79 0.70 3.63
CA ASN A 247 -4.13 0.63 4.20
C ASN A 247 -4.49 -0.80 4.63
N GLN A 248 -4.18 -1.80 3.81
CA GLN A 248 -4.56 -3.17 4.08
C GLN A 248 -3.82 -3.78 5.26
N HIS A 249 -2.51 -3.70 5.27
CA HIS A 249 -1.70 -4.38 6.28
C HIS A 249 -1.47 -3.53 7.53
N HIS A 250 -1.37 -2.21 7.40
CA HIS A 250 -0.99 -1.33 8.51
C HIS A 250 -2.12 -0.43 9.00
N GLY A 251 -3.21 -0.32 8.25
CA GLY A 251 -4.31 0.60 8.58
C GLY A 251 -3.96 2.07 8.34
N ILE A 252 -2.89 2.34 7.58
CA ILE A 252 -2.48 3.70 7.22
C ILE A 252 -3.26 4.18 5.99
N GLN A 253 -3.75 5.40 6.00
CA GLN A 253 -4.52 6.00 4.92
C GLN A 253 -3.72 7.03 4.10
N PRO A 254 -2.99 6.62 3.04
CA PRO A 254 -2.24 7.57 2.23
C PRO A 254 -3.14 8.62 1.57
N VAL A 255 -2.71 9.89 1.57
CA VAL A 255 -3.41 11.03 0.98
C VAL A 255 -3.80 10.79 -0.48
N GLU A 256 -3.01 10.03 -1.22
CA GLU A 256 -3.30 9.71 -2.62
C GLU A 256 -4.62 8.99 -2.85
N ARG A 257 -5.11 8.27 -1.86
CA ARG A 257 -6.35 7.50 -1.95
C ARG A 257 -7.43 7.99 -1.00
N PHE A 258 -7.04 8.48 0.17
CA PHE A 258 -7.96 8.83 1.25
C PHE A 258 -8.02 10.33 1.55
N GLY A 259 -7.13 11.14 1.00
CA GLY A 259 -7.11 12.58 1.23
C GLY A 259 -8.33 13.32 0.66
N THR A 260 -8.44 14.58 1.01
CA THR A 260 -9.58 15.48 0.73
C THR A 260 -10.06 15.46 -0.72
N ARG A 261 -9.15 15.30 -1.68
CA ARG A 261 -9.52 15.22 -3.11
C ARG A 261 -10.50 14.07 -3.42
N TRP A 262 -10.40 12.97 -2.68
CA TRP A 262 -11.12 11.73 -2.96
C TRP A 262 -12.27 11.47 -2.00
N THR A 263 -12.10 11.88 -0.75
CA THR A 263 -13.05 11.62 0.34
C THR A 263 -13.78 12.86 0.83
N GLY A 264 -13.25 14.05 0.54
CA GLY A 264 -13.73 15.32 1.08
C GLY A 264 -13.17 15.64 2.47
N GLU A 265 -12.39 14.77 3.07
CA GLU A 265 -11.90 14.85 4.44
C GLU A 265 -10.39 14.63 4.49
N LYS A 266 -9.74 15.13 5.55
CA LYS A 266 -8.30 14.92 5.78
C LYS A 266 -8.02 13.72 6.69
N ASP A 267 -8.95 13.43 7.57
CA ASP A 267 -8.97 12.31 8.51
C ASP A 267 -10.22 11.50 8.18
N PHE A 268 -10.09 10.59 7.20
CA PHE A 268 -11.24 9.88 6.66
C PHE A 268 -11.72 8.76 7.57
N ASP A 269 -10.85 8.15 8.34
CA ASP A 269 -11.21 7.07 9.27
C ASP A 269 -11.46 7.55 10.70
N GLU A 270 -11.30 8.85 10.95
CA GLU A 270 -11.62 9.51 12.22
C GLU A 270 -10.76 8.96 13.39
N ASP A 271 -9.50 8.65 13.13
CA ASP A 271 -8.56 8.20 14.14
C ASP A 271 -7.87 9.36 14.89
N GLY A 272 -8.01 10.58 14.37
CA GLY A 272 -7.41 11.82 14.90
C GLY A 272 -6.11 12.21 14.21
N LYS A 273 -5.65 11.47 13.19
CA LYS A 273 -4.46 11.78 12.40
C LYS A 273 -4.86 12.25 11.00
N GLU A 274 -4.62 13.54 10.74
CA GLU A 274 -4.84 14.10 9.39
C GLU A 274 -3.69 13.75 8.45
N ASP A 275 -4.00 13.49 7.16
CA ASP A 275 -3.02 13.38 6.07
C ASP A 275 -1.84 12.44 6.39
N GLU A 276 -2.10 11.22 6.79
CA GLU A 276 -1.17 10.28 7.42
C GLU A 276 0.14 10.05 6.65
N LEU A 277 0.08 9.81 5.34
CA LEU A 277 1.25 9.75 4.47
C LEU A 277 1.06 10.57 3.20
N ALA A 278 1.98 11.50 2.98
CA ALA A 278 1.96 12.37 1.80
C ALA A 278 2.35 11.62 0.51
N PRO A 279 1.98 12.14 -0.68
CA PRO A 279 2.44 11.57 -1.96
C PRO A 279 3.96 11.48 -2.09
N ALA A 280 4.71 12.32 -1.40
CA ALA A 280 6.18 12.27 -1.34
C ALA A 280 6.68 11.00 -0.62
N ASP A 281 6.03 10.61 0.48
CA ASP A 281 6.35 9.39 1.22
C ASP A 281 6.09 8.14 0.38
N ILE A 282 4.98 8.12 -0.34
CA ILE A 282 4.69 7.03 -1.29
C ILE A 282 5.74 6.98 -2.40
N SER A 283 6.17 8.14 -2.90
CA SER A 283 7.25 8.20 -3.90
C SER A 283 8.58 7.67 -3.35
N ALA A 284 8.86 7.93 -2.08
CA ALA A 284 10.03 7.42 -1.38
C ALA A 284 9.99 5.89 -1.25
N LEU A 285 8.87 5.33 -0.78
CA LEU A 285 8.66 3.88 -0.68
C LEU A 285 8.85 3.19 -2.04
N VAL A 286 8.25 3.76 -3.10
CA VAL A 286 8.37 3.23 -4.45
C VAL A 286 9.81 3.33 -4.97
N ALA A 287 10.49 4.46 -4.74
CA ALA A 287 11.88 4.63 -5.16
C ALA A 287 12.80 3.58 -4.52
N TRP A 288 12.65 3.33 -3.22
CA TRP A 288 13.44 2.31 -2.54
C TRP A 288 13.14 0.92 -3.08
N GLN A 289 11.88 0.50 -3.16
CA GLN A 289 11.48 -0.81 -3.69
C GLN A 289 11.95 -1.03 -5.13
N ALA A 290 11.87 0.00 -5.97
CA ALA A 290 12.29 -0.06 -7.37
C ALA A 290 13.81 -0.19 -7.54
N THR A 291 14.60 0.23 -6.53
CA THR A 291 16.07 0.13 -6.54
C THR A 291 16.59 -1.17 -5.94
N LEU A 292 15.75 -2.02 -5.40
CA LEU A 292 16.15 -3.34 -4.92
C LEU A 292 16.69 -4.18 -6.08
N HIS A 293 17.92 -4.66 -5.93
CA HIS A 293 18.58 -5.48 -6.95
C HIS A 293 17.82 -6.78 -7.22
N SER A 294 17.94 -7.27 -8.44
CA SER A 294 17.45 -8.62 -8.75
C SER A 294 18.19 -9.66 -7.91
N PRO A 295 17.50 -10.72 -7.47
CA PRO A 295 18.17 -11.79 -6.75
C PRO A 295 19.21 -12.46 -7.65
N THR A 296 20.35 -12.82 -7.07
CA THR A 296 21.40 -13.56 -7.75
C THR A 296 21.49 -14.95 -7.17
N VAL A 297 21.63 -15.96 -8.06
CA VAL A 297 21.89 -17.31 -7.61
C VAL A 297 23.33 -17.41 -7.16
N MET A 298 23.55 -17.67 -5.88
CA MET A 298 24.89 -17.99 -5.37
C MET A 298 25.29 -19.39 -5.86
N LYS A 299 26.36 -19.45 -6.64
CA LYS A 299 26.93 -20.75 -7.02
C LYS A 299 27.69 -21.32 -5.84
N PRO A 300 27.42 -22.57 -5.43
CA PRO A 300 28.18 -23.19 -4.35
C PRO A 300 29.69 -23.29 -4.69
N ASP A 301 30.54 -23.10 -3.71
CA ASP A 301 31.99 -23.22 -3.91
C ASP A 301 32.44 -24.70 -4.10
N ASN A 302 31.68 -25.63 -3.52
CA ASN A 302 31.93 -27.06 -3.62
C ASN A 302 31.41 -27.62 -4.96
N GLU A 303 32.22 -28.46 -5.63
CA GLU A 303 31.90 -29.01 -6.94
C GLU A 303 30.69 -29.95 -6.92
N GLU A 304 30.53 -30.77 -5.88
CA GLU A 304 29.38 -31.65 -5.71
C GLU A 304 28.05 -30.85 -5.60
N TRP A 305 28.07 -29.81 -4.80
CA TRP A 305 26.91 -28.91 -4.67
C TRP A 305 26.61 -28.10 -5.95
N ARG A 306 27.66 -27.74 -6.71
CA ARG A 306 27.44 -27.11 -8.04
C ARG A 306 26.80 -28.08 -9.02
N ALA A 307 27.23 -29.35 -9.02
CA ALA A 307 26.63 -30.39 -9.86
C ALA A 307 25.15 -30.62 -9.47
N ALA A 308 24.86 -30.71 -8.17
CA ALA A 308 23.51 -30.86 -7.66
C ALA A 308 22.63 -29.65 -8.03
N ALA A 309 23.13 -28.42 -7.88
CA ALA A 309 22.41 -27.22 -8.27
C ALA A 309 22.14 -27.17 -9.79
N ALA A 310 23.09 -27.58 -10.61
CA ALA A 310 22.92 -27.66 -12.06
C ALA A 310 21.93 -28.74 -12.50
N ALA A 311 21.82 -29.83 -11.72
CA ALA A 311 20.83 -30.89 -12.00
C ALA A 311 19.40 -30.50 -11.56
N GLY A 312 19.25 -29.54 -10.65
CA GLY A 312 17.97 -29.06 -10.14
C GLY A 312 17.44 -27.78 -10.82
N SER A 313 18.21 -27.20 -11.73
CA SER A 313 17.83 -26.04 -12.52
C SER A 313 17.39 -26.44 -13.92
#